data_efbc16da02a031286219c298cda439cc
#
_entry.id   efbc16da02a031286219c298cda439cc
#
_cell.length_a   1.000
_cell.length_b   1.000
_cell.length_c   1.000
_cell.angle_alpha   90.00
_cell.angle_beta   90.00
_cell.angle_gamma   90.00
#
_symmetry.space_group_name_H-M   'P 1'
#
loop_
_entity.id
_entity.type
_entity.pdbx_description
1 polymer ?
#
loop_
_entity_poly.entity_id
_entity_poly.type
_entity_poly.pdbx_seq_one_letter_code
_entity_poly.pdbx_strand_id
1 'polypeptide(L)'
;MTSLKHSNLVFGLFLATTALFGQPSKPLNVLFIASDDLTQSIACYGDPVAITPNLDRLSDMGVRFDNAYCQIPLCNPTRASLLTGLRPDTLKVYDLTRHFRDEKPDAITLPQLFLKYGYRSMRVGKLYHYGVPHQIGTNGLDDPQSWDEVVNPKGRDTEEEHLITNLEPHRPISAALSWLAAEGTDEEQTDGMITTEAIRLMNENRNRPFFLGVGFFRPHTPYVAPKKYWDLYPIEKIRMPYAPEDDRADMPKSAFAHNCPIPNYGLAQSDVLKAKQAYYANVSFVDAQVGRLLDALESMNLMDSTMIVFWSDHGYHLGEHQGIWQKRCLFEESASAPLIFYTPGARGNGTASQEIVEFVDLYPTVAELCGLTPPQEIEGKSIVPILENPRMSWRGEAFTQALRPGNGLPVMGASIRTDRWRYTEWNEGQQGLELYDHAQDQGEFTNLANDPAYELIVRKLRAKLRARVLGTVPDSPFNPARL
;
A
#
# COMPACT_ATOMS: atom_id res chain seq x y z
N MET A 1 38.41 47.45 49.42
CA MET A 1 37.71 46.21 49.84
C MET A 1 36.68 45.91 48.74
N THR A 2 37.07 45.11 47.77
CA THR A 2 36.27 44.75 46.61
C THR A 2 35.91 43.25 46.67
N SER A 3 34.61 42.96 46.76
CA SER A 3 34.06 41.61 46.88
C SER A 3 33.84 41.06 45.44
N LEU A 4 34.58 40.01 45.07
CA LEU A 4 34.30 39.19 43.88
C LEU A 4 33.15 38.21 44.17
N LYS A 5 32.10 38.31 43.38
CA LYS A 5 31.04 37.25 43.33
C LYS A 5 31.45 36.19 42.31
N HIS A 6 31.62 34.98 42.79
CA HIS A 6 31.81 33.80 41.93
C HIS A 6 30.44 33.33 41.40
N SER A 7 30.30 33.29 40.09
CA SER A 7 29.15 32.72 39.41
C SER A 7 29.46 31.26 39.03
N ASN A 8 28.80 30.31 39.68
CA ASN A 8 28.91 28.90 39.32
C ASN A 8 28.02 28.60 38.12
N LEU A 9 28.63 28.36 36.97
CA LEU A 9 27.96 27.82 35.79
C LEU A 9 27.89 26.30 35.96
N VAL A 10 26.68 25.81 36.18
CA VAL A 10 26.36 24.35 36.16
C VAL A 10 26.19 23.93 34.71
N PHE A 11 27.18 23.27 34.15
CA PHE A 11 27.05 22.59 32.85
C PHE A 11 26.23 21.29 33.05
N GLY A 12 24.96 21.33 32.65
CA GLY A 12 24.13 20.12 32.56
C GLY A 12 24.60 19.26 31.39
N LEU A 13 25.24 18.12 31.73
CA LEU A 13 25.62 17.09 30.76
C LEU A 13 24.35 16.32 30.37
N PHE A 14 23.75 16.66 29.22
CA PHE A 14 22.72 15.81 28.61
C PHE A 14 23.41 14.55 28.04
N LEU A 15 23.37 13.47 28.81
CA LEU A 15 23.67 12.13 28.30
C LEU A 15 22.52 11.71 27.38
N ALA A 16 22.69 11.86 26.08
CA ALA A 16 21.88 11.19 25.09
C ALA A 16 22.15 9.67 25.24
N THR A 17 21.23 8.96 25.85
CA THR A 17 21.21 7.50 25.83
C THR A 17 20.83 7.06 24.42
N THR A 18 21.82 6.91 23.54
CA THR A 18 21.67 6.11 22.33
C THR A 18 21.39 4.68 22.80
N ALA A 19 20.16 4.21 22.58
CA ALA A 19 19.84 2.79 22.73
C ALA A 19 20.80 2.04 21.76
N LEU A 20 21.78 1.37 22.32
CA LEU A 20 22.60 0.42 21.59
C LEU A 20 21.70 -0.75 21.23
N PHE A 21 21.12 -0.72 20.04
CA PHE A 21 20.73 -1.95 19.37
C PHE A 21 22.02 -2.76 19.23
N GLY A 22 22.05 -3.93 19.85
CA GLY A 22 23.13 -4.88 19.57
C GLY A 22 23.09 -5.13 18.06
N GLN A 23 24.09 -4.66 17.32
CA GLN A 23 24.16 -4.92 15.87
C GLN A 23 24.02 -6.43 15.68
N PRO A 24 23.09 -6.90 14.83
CA PRO A 24 23.01 -8.30 14.53
C PRO A 24 24.39 -8.75 14.06
N SER A 25 24.87 -9.87 14.58
CA SER A 25 26.18 -10.42 14.24
C SER A 25 26.34 -10.75 12.74
N LYS A 26 25.23 -10.69 12.01
CA LYS A 26 25.14 -10.82 10.53
C LYS A 26 24.12 -9.81 9.99
N PRO A 27 24.35 -9.26 8.76
CA PRO A 27 23.37 -8.43 8.07
C PRO A 27 22.03 -9.17 7.89
N LEU A 28 20.91 -8.49 8.14
CA LEU A 28 19.58 -9.06 7.87
C LEU A 28 19.32 -9.12 6.36
N ASN A 29 18.80 -10.24 5.89
CA ASN A 29 18.15 -10.30 4.58
C ASN A 29 16.83 -9.55 4.63
N VAL A 30 16.35 -9.11 3.48
CA VAL A 30 15.03 -8.48 3.33
C VAL A 30 14.21 -9.27 2.31
N LEU A 31 13.05 -9.76 2.74
CA LEU A 31 11.99 -10.28 1.86
C LEU A 31 10.87 -9.24 1.83
N PHE A 32 10.76 -8.52 0.71
CA PHE A 32 9.87 -7.39 0.52
C PHE A 32 8.72 -7.79 -0.40
N ILE A 33 7.56 -8.15 0.17
CA ILE A 33 6.42 -8.76 -0.51
C ILE A 33 5.35 -7.72 -0.78
N ALA A 34 5.04 -7.49 -2.05
CA ALA A 34 3.99 -6.60 -2.52
C ALA A 34 2.80 -7.38 -3.06
N SER A 35 1.59 -6.99 -2.72
CA SER A 35 0.35 -7.36 -3.40
C SER A 35 -0.21 -6.15 -4.15
N ASP A 36 -1.00 -6.35 -5.19
CA ASP A 36 -1.54 -5.28 -6.04
C ASP A 36 -3.07 -5.18 -5.86
N ASP A 37 -3.57 -4.02 -5.46
CA ASP A 37 -5.00 -3.78 -5.20
C ASP A 37 -5.57 -4.57 -4.00
N LEU A 38 -4.78 -4.97 -3.01
CA LEU A 38 -5.26 -5.70 -1.86
C LEU A 38 -5.73 -4.73 -0.75
N THR A 39 -7.02 -4.72 -0.49
CA THR A 39 -7.59 -4.04 0.68
C THR A 39 -7.48 -4.89 1.95
N GLN A 40 -7.94 -4.39 3.09
CA GLN A 40 -7.92 -5.11 4.37
C GLN A 40 -8.94 -6.28 4.44
N SER A 41 -9.37 -6.81 3.29
CA SER A 41 -10.17 -8.05 3.21
C SER A 41 -9.33 -9.29 3.50
N ILE A 42 -8.78 -9.34 4.73
CA ILE A 42 -7.88 -10.35 5.27
C ILE A 42 -8.38 -10.71 6.68
N ALA A 43 -8.34 -11.97 7.08
CA ALA A 43 -8.91 -12.42 8.35
C ALA A 43 -8.25 -11.75 9.57
N CYS A 44 -6.94 -11.60 9.62
CA CYS A 44 -6.25 -10.91 10.71
C CYS A 44 -6.59 -9.40 10.80
N TYR A 45 -7.12 -8.77 9.76
CA TYR A 45 -7.67 -7.41 9.80
C TYR A 45 -9.15 -7.36 10.18
N GLY A 46 -9.76 -8.51 10.47
CA GLY A 46 -11.14 -8.60 10.95
C GLY A 46 -12.19 -8.87 9.88
N ASP A 47 -11.80 -9.16 8.63
CA ASP A 47 -12.73 -9.58 7.59
C ASP A 47 -13.31 -10.96 7.93
N PRO A 48 -14.67 -11.10 8.09
CA PRO A 48 -15.28 -12.35 8.55
C PRO A 48 -15.42 -13.41 7.44
N VAL A 49 -15.10 -13.06 6.20
CA VAL A 49 -15.26 -13.92 5.01
C VAL A 49 -13.93 -14.43 4.50
N ALA A 50 -12.89 -13.61 4.57
CA ALA A 50 -11.57 -13.92 4.05
C ALA A 50 -10.97 -15.19 4.70
N ILE A 51 -10.36 -16.04 3.89
CA ILE A 51 -9.66 -17.26 4.31
C ILE A 51 -8.18 -17.07 3.98
N THR A 52 -7.41 -16.61 4.99
CA THR A 52 -6.03 -16.14 4.83
C THR A 52 -5.09 -16.65 5.94
N PRO A 53 -4.98 -17.99 6.14
CA PRO A 53 -4.25 -18.54 7.28
C PRO A 53 -2.75 -18.22 7.28
N ASN A 54 -2.14 -17.92 6.13
CA ASN A 54 -0.71 -17.63 6.04
C ASN A 54 -0.39 -16.16 6.33
N LEU A 55 -1.27 -15.23 5.92
CA LEU A 55 -1.19 -13.84 6.33
C LEU A 55 -1.51 -13.68 7.83
N ASP A 56 -2.42 -14.49 8.35
CA ASP A 56 -2.69 -14.55 9.79
C ASP A 56 -1.44 -15.05 10.53
N ARG A 57 -0.78 -16.13 10.05
CA ARG A 57 0.51 -16.62 10.59
C ARG A 57 1.58 -15.53 10.56
N LEU A 58 1.71 -14.78 9.46
CA LEU A 58 2.68 -13.68 9.37
C LEU A 58 2.34 -12.56 10.37
N SER A 59 1.06 -12.23 10.54
CA SER A 59 0.57 -11.28 11.53
C SER A 59 0.88 -11.72 12.97
N ASP A 60 0.72 -13.01 13.28
CA ASP A 60 1.01 -13.58 14.59
C ASP A 60 2.52 -13.60 14.90
N MET A 61 3.36 -13.59 13.88
CA MET A 61 4.82 -13.55 13.99
C MET A 61 5.39 -12.14 14.02
N GLY A 62 4.68 -11.16 13.43
CA GLY A 62 5.17 -9.81 13.18
C GLY A 62 4.37 -8.72 13.88
N VAL A 63 4.57 -7.49 13.47
CA VAL A 63 3.74 -6.33 13.84
C VAL A 63 2.80 -6.02 12.68
N ARG A 64 1.50 -6.14 12.91
CA ARG A 64 0.46 -5.70 11.98
C ARG A 64 0.11 -4.23 12.24
N PHE A 65 0.03 -3.44 11.18
CA PHE A 65 -0.42 -2.05 11.25
C PHE A 65 -1.87 -1.95 10.74
N ASP A 66 -2.79 -1.59 11.63
CA ASP A 66 -4.20 -1.46 11.26
C ASP A 66 -4.50 -0.14 10.51
N ASN A 67 -3.60 0.86 10.64
CA ASN A 67 -3.75 2.21 10.08
C ASN A 67 -2.51 2.60 9.24
N ALA A 68 -2.27 1.92 8.11
CA ALA A 68 -1.19 2.23 7.18
C ALA A 68 -1.75 2.84 5.88
N TYR A 69 -1.21 4.00 5.47
CA TYR A 69 -1.79 4.82 4.39
C TYR A 69 -0.82 5.04 3.24
N CYS A 70 -1.35 4.93 2.01
CA CYS A 70 -0.64 5.27 0.80
C CYS A 70 -0.67 6.79 0.52
N GLN A 71 0.28 7.28 -0.28
CA GLN A 71 0.37 8.68 -0.65
C GLN A 71 -0.61 9.06 -1.77
N ILE A 72 -0.89 8.14 -2.68
CA ILE A 72 -1.95 8.23 -3.69
C ILE A 72 -2.52 6.82 -3.88
N PRO A 73 -3.84 6.60 -3.82
CA PRO A 73 -4.43 5.28 -4.03
C PRO A 73 -4.41 4.89 -5.52
N LEU A 74 -3.20 4.74 -6.06
CA LEU A 74 -2.89 4.39 -7.44
C LEU A 74 -1.49 3.76 -7.51
N CYS A 75 -1.35 2.66 -8.24
CA CYS A 75 -0.16 1.79 -8.20
C CYS A 75 1.16 2.54 -8.44
N ASN A 76 1.32 3.28 -9.57
CA ASN A 76 2.59 3.93 -9.89
C ASN A 76 3.01 4.98 -8.86
N PRO A 77 2.17 5.96 -8.48
CA PRO A 77 2.55 6.98 -7.51
C PRO A 77 2.93 6.41 -6.14
N THR A 78 2.15 5.44 -5.62
CA THR A 78 2.48 4.82 -4.34
C THR A 78 3.78 4.05 -4.39
N ARG A 79 3.97 3.20 -5.41
CA ARG A 79 5.18 2.38 -5.56
C ARG A 79 6.42 3.25 -5.74
N ALA A 80 6.33 4.30 -6.59
CA ALA A 80 7.39 5.28 -6.73
C ALA A 80 7.71 5.97 -5.39
N SER A 81 6.68 6.40 -4.64
CA SER A 81 6.83 7.10 -3.37
C SER A 81 7.50 6.23 -2.30
N LEU A 82 7.00 5.02 -2.08
CA LEU A 82 7.57 4.13 -1.05
C LEU A 82 8.98 3.63 -1.40
N LEU A 83 9.28 3.37 -2.68
CA LEU A 83 10.59 2.88 -3.11
C LEU A 83 11.66 3.97 -3.19
N THR A 84 11.27 5.25 -3.29
CA THR A 84 12.20 6.39 -3.24
C THR A 84 12.23 7.08 -1.88
N GLY A 85 11.25 6.86 -1.01
CA GLY A 85 11.07 7.59 0.24
C GLY A 85 10.65 9.05 0.05
N LEU A 86 10.18 9.43 -1.16
CA LEU A 86 9.80 10.79 -1.53
C LEU A 86 8.31 10.86 -1.84
N ARG A 87 7.67 11.99 -1.57
CA ARG A 87 6.23 12.18 -1.80
C ARG A 87 5.90 12.45 -3.28
N PRO A 88 4.65 12.20 -3.70
CA PRO A 88 4.21 12.47 -5.07
C PRO A 88 4.48 13.92 -5.53
N ASP A 89 4.34 14.91 -4.65
CA ASP A 89 4.62 16.32 -4.96
C ASP A 89 6.11 16.57 -5.28
N THR A 90 7.01 15.83 -4.66
CA THR A 90 8.46 15.88 -4.93
C THR A 90 8.82 15.11 -6.18
N LEU A 91 8.16 13.99 -6.44
CA LEU A 91 8.41 13.13 -7.60
C LEU A 91 7.67 13.59 -8.86
N LYS A 92 6.61 14.42 -8.72
CA LYS A 92 5.66 14.79 -9.79
C LYS A 92 5.01 13.58 -10.46
N VAL A 93 4.87 12.48 -9.73
CA VAL A 93 4.24 11.24 -10.21
C VAL A 93 2.84 11.14 -9.62
N TYR A 94 1.82 11.36 -10.46
CA TYR A 94 0.42 11.36 -10.07
C TYR A 94 -0.43 10.41 -10.94
N ASP A 95 0.18 9.79 -11.96
CA ASP A 95 -0.46 8.93 -12.95
C ASP A 95 0.28 7.58 -13.11
N LEU A 96 -0.21 6.72 -14.03
CA LEU A 96 0.34 5.38 -14.28
C LEU A 96 1.49 5.35 -15.31
N THR A 97 1.87 6.48 -15.89
CA THR A 97 2.77 6.50 -17.05
C THR A 97 4.09 7.22 -16.81
N ARG A 98 4.11 8.18 -15.88
CA ARG A 98 5.32 8.96 -15.60
C ARG A 98 6.28 8.17 -14.74
N HIS A 99 7.54 8.08 -15.19
CA HIS A 99 8.61 7.50 -14.38
C HIS A 99 9.16 8.54 -13.39
N PHE A 100 9.46 8.13 -12.15
CA PHE A 100 9.97 9.05 -11.11
C PHE A 100 11.33 9.67 -11.48
N ARG A 101 12.14 8.98 -12.31
CA ARG A 101 13.44 9.50 -12.78
C ARG A 101 13.33 10.65 -13.78
N ASP A 102 12.14 10.88 -14.35
CA ASP A 102 11.91 12.07 -15.19
C ASP A 102 12.06 13.36 -14.40
N GLU A 103 11.72 13.34 -13.11
CA GLU A 103 11.84 14.47 -12.18
C GLU A 103 13.07 14.35 -11.26
N LYS A 104 13.37 13.12 -10.83
CA LYS A 104 14.44 12.81 -9.88
C LYS A 104 15.41 11.76 -10.46
N PRO A 105 16.22 12.13 -11.48
CA PRO A 105 17.11 11.18 -12.16
C PRO A 105 18.14 10.53 -11.21
N ASP A 106 18.57 11.25 -10.18
CA ASP A 106 19.60 10.83 -9.23
C ASP A 106 19.02 10.21 -7.94
N ALA A 107 17.67 10.01 -7.85
CA ALA A 107 17.06 9.38 -6.68
C ALA A 107 17.66 8.01 -6.42
N ILE A 108 18.02 7.75 -5.15
CA ILE A 108 18.51 6.45 -4.71
C ILE A 108 17.29 5.69 -4.17
N THR A 109 16.84 4.67 -4.90
CA THR A 109 15.74 3.84 -4.46
C THR A 109 16.13 2.93 -3.29
N LEU A 110 15.15 2.41 -2.52
CA LEU A 110 15.42 1.48 -1.43
C LEU A 110 16.25 0.28 -1.89
N PRO A 111 15.89 -0.48 -2.95
CA PRO A 111 16.74 -1.58 -3.42
C PRO A 111 18.12 -1.11 -3.89
N GLN A 112 18.22 0.07 -4.52
CA GLN A 112 19.51 0.64 -4.93
C GLN A 112 20.39 1.01 -3.73
N LEU A 113 19.80 1.43 -2.60
CA LEU A 113 20.54 1.62 -1.35
C LEU A 113 21.19 0.30 -0.91
N PHE A 114 20.44 -0.81 -0.94
CA PHE A 114 20.97 -2.12 -0.61
C PHE A 114 22.14 -2.55 -1.52
N LEU A 115 22.05 -2.30 -2.84
CA LEU A 115 23.16 -2.50 -3.78
C LEU A 115 24.42 -1.74 -3.35
N LYS A 116 24.28 -0.45 -2.97
CA LYS A 116 25.39 0.39 -2.53
C LYS A 116 26.09 -0.15 -1.28
N TYR A 117 25.37 -0.90 -0.44
CA TYR A 117 25.92 -1.55 0.76
C TYR A 117 26.33 -3.01 0.56
N GLY A 118 26.40 -3.47 -0.71
CA GLY A 118 26.92 -4.79 -1.05
C GLY A 118 25.94 -5.95 -0.92
N TYR A 119 24.65 -5.67 -0.73
CA TYR A 119 23.60 -6.68 -0.81
C TYR A 119 23.38 -7.10 -2.26
N ARG A 120 22.93 -8.34 -2.45
CA ARG A 120 22.34 -8.78 -3.72
C ARG A 120 20.92 -8.25 -3.79
N SER A 121 20.64 -7.34 -4.70
CA SER A 121 19.29 -6.80 -4.90
C SER A 121 18.60 -7.48 -6.08
N MET A 122 17.47 -8.12 -5.82
CA MET A 122 16.75 -8.93 -6.79
C MET A 122 15.26 -8.64 -6.72
N ARG A 123 14.57 -8.80 -7.85
CA ARG A 123 13.11 -8.79 -7.86
C ARG A 123 12.50 -9.86 -8.77
N VAL A 124 11.30 -10.30 -8.35
CA VAL A 124 10.43 -11.17 -9.15
C VAL A 124 9.04 -10.53 -9.19
N GLY A 125 8.48 -10.33 -10.40
CA GLY A 125 7.14 -9.79 -10.58
C GLY A 125 7.01 -8.27 -10.33
N LYS A 126 5.84 -7.81 -9.84
CA LYS A 126 5.42 -6.40 -9.85
C LYS A 126 5.87 -5.62 -8.61
N LEU A 127 7.06 -5.00 -8.62
CA LEU A 127 7.49 -4.03 -7.57
C LEU A 127 7.19 -2.60 -7.97
N TYR A 128 7.60 -2.18 -9.17
CA TYR A 128 7.18 -0.96 -9.83
C TYR A 128 5.88 -1.17 -10.61
N HIS A 129 5.40 -0.17 -11.32
CA HIS A 129 4.13 -0.26 -12.01
C HIS A 129 4.21 -1.09 -13.31
N TYR A 130 3.16 -1.87 -13.53
CA TYR A 130 2.89 -2.62 -14.77
C TYR A 130 1.45 -2.40 -15.21
N GLY A 131 1.23 -2.26 -16.49
CA GLY A 131 -0.10 -2.35 -17.11
C GLY A 131 -0.59 -3.80 -17.13
N VAL A 132 -1.46 -4.15 -16.19
CA VAL A 132 -2.01 -5.51 -16.04
C VAL A 132 -3.20 -5.69 -16.98
N PRO A 133 -3.35 -6.80 -17.70
CA PRO A 133 -2.43 -7.95 -17.77
C PRO A 133 -1.35 -7.82 -18.85
N HIS A 134 -1.48 -6.90 -19.80
CA HIS A 134 -0.73 -6.87 -21.07
C HIS A 134 0.79 -6.68 -20.91
N GLN A 135 1.26 -6.15 -19.77
CA GLN A 135 2.70 -6.02 -19.49
C GLN A 135 3.24 -7.14 -18.57
N ILE A 136 2.43 -8.13 -18.16
CA ILE A 136 2.93 -9.31 -17.46
C ILE A 136 3.96 -10.01 -18.35
N GLY A 137 5.09 -10.42 -17.76
CA GLY A 137 6.22 -11.00 -18.51
C GLY A 137 7.19 -9.98 -19.11
N THR A 138 6.97 -8.67 -18.91
CA THR A 138 7.85 -7.57 -19.34
C THR A 138 8.50 -6.87 -18.15
N ASN A 139 9.28 -5.82 -18.39
CA ASN A 139 9.83 -5.00 -17.30
C ASN A 139 8.85 -3.94 -16.78
N GLY A 140 7.73 -3.66 -17.47
CA GLY A 140 6.81 -2.60 -17.06
C GLY A 140 7.51 -1.23 -16.96
N LEU A 141 7.12 -0.44 -15.97
CA LEU A 141 7.74 0.86 -15.65
C LEU A 141 8.81 0.67 -14.56
N ASP A 142 9.73 -0.28 -14.76
CA ASP A 142 10.77 -0.66 -13.81
C ASP A 142 11.92 0.34 -13.72
N ASP A 143 12.72 0.21 -12.66
CA ASP A 143 13.98 0.92 -12.48
C ASP A 143 15.19 -0.04 -12.56
N PRO A 144 15.84 -0.18 -13.72
CA PRO A 144 16.95 -1.13 -13.89
C PRO A 144 18.14 -0.87 -12.93
N GLN A 145 18.30 0.36 -12.43
CA GLN A 145 19.39 0.70 -11.50
C GLN A 145 19.16 0.12 -10.08
N SER A 146 17.97 -0.36 -9.80
CA SER A 146 17.58 -0.92 -8.51
C SER A 146 18.01 -2.38 -8.31
N TRP A 147 18.37 -3.10 -9.37
CA TRP A 147 18.45 -4.57 -9.35
C TRP A 147 19.72 -5.14 -9.98
N ASP A 148 20.26 -6.20 -9.36
CA ASP A 148 21.24 -7.10 -9.98
C ASP A 148 20.56 -8.17 -10.85
N GLU A 149 19.34 -8.60 -10.47
CA GLU A 149 18.62 -9.66 -11.16
C GLU A 149 17.12 -9.37 -11.15
N VAL A 150 16.50 -9.57 -12.30
CA VAL A 150 15.08 -9.34 -12.54
C VAL A 150 14.48 -10.55 -13.21
N VAL A 151 13.39 -11.08 -12.64
CA VAL A 151 12.62 -12.18 -13.21
C VAL A 151 11.17 -11.75 -13.39
N ASN A 152 10.66 -11.89 -14.61
CA ASN A 152 9.28 -11.53 -14.97
C ASN A 152 8.54 -12.78 -15.48
N PRO A 153 8.01 -13.62 -14.59
CA PRO A 153 7.23 -14.77 -15.00
C PRO A 153 5.96 -14.37 -15.76
N LYS A 154 5.53 -15.24 -16.64
CA LYS A 154 4.29 -15.13 -17.37
C LYS A 154 3.64 -16.49 -17.43
N GLY A 155 2.54 -16.66 -16.74
CA GLY A 155 1.86 -17.93 -16.56
C GLY A 155 0.62 -18.09 -17.43
N ARG A 156 -0.06 -19.19 -17.21
CA ARG A 156 -1.26 -19.65 -17.90
C ARG A 156 -2.41 -18.61 -17.84
N ASP A 157 -2.53 -17.87 -16.75
CA ASP A 157 -3.52 -16.81 -16.57
C ASP A 157 -3.44 -15.71 -17.64
N THR A 158 -2.28 -15.53 -18.28
CA THR A 158 -2.13 -14.60 -19.40
C THR A 158 -2.39 -15.26 -20.77
N GLU A 159 -2.15 -16.55 -20.89
CA GLU A 159 -2.43 -17.32 -22.12
C GLU A 159 -3.94 -17.55 -22.29
N GLU A 160 -4.66 -17.63 -21.17
CA GLU A 160 -6.11 -17.87 -21.09
C GLU A 160 -6.94 -16.59 -20.97
N GLU A 161 -6.38 -15.40 -21.24
CA GLU A 161 -7.12 -14.12 -21.21
C GLU A 161 -8.43 -14.15 -22.01
N HIS A 162 -8.48 -14.93 -23.10
CA HIS A 162 -9.67 -15.09 -23.92
C HIS A 162 -10.85 -15.81 -23.23
N LEU A 163 -10.60 -16.47 -22.11
CA LEU A 163 -11.61 -17.13 -21.27
C LEU A 163 -12.19 -16.21 -20.19
N ILE A 164 -11.61 -15.03 -19.99
CA ILE A 164 -12.02 -14.08 -18.96
C ILE A 164 -13.42 -13.56 -19.23
N THR A 165 -14.31 -13.71 -18.24
CA THR A 165 -15.61 -13.03 -18.23
C THR A 165 -15.39 -11.54 -17.97
N ASN A 166 -15.76 -10.69 -18.93
CA ASN A 166 -15.73 -9.24 -18.79
C ASN A 166 -17.16 -8.69 -18.77
N LEU A 167 -17.58 -8.13 -17.62
CA LEU A 167 -18.94 -7.58 -17.46
C LEU A 167 -19.14 -6.24 -18.17
N GLU A 168 -18.07 -5.57 -18.55
CA GLU A 168 -18.07 -4.29 -19.24
C GLU A 168 -17.29 -4.42 -20.56
N PRO A 169 -17.81 -5.09 -21.59
CA PRO A 169 -17.07 -5.43 -22.83
C PRO A 169 -16.50 -4.23 -23.60
N HIS A 170 -17.02 -3.03 -23.31
CA HIS A 170 -16.52 -1.76 -23.88
C HIS A 170 -15.29 -1.20 -23.15
N ARG A 171 -14.88 -1.82 -22.03
CA ARG A 171 -13.70 -1.45 -21.25
C ARG A 171 -12.65 -2.57 -21.30
N PRO A 172 -11.37 -2.21 -21.17
CA PRO A 172 -10.32 -3.21 -20.97
C PRO A 172 -10.61 -4.09 -19.74
N ILE A 173 -10.24 -5.37 -19.78
CA ILE A 173 -10.42 -6.32 -18.67
C ILE A 173 -9.74 -5.86 -17.37
N SER A 174 -8.70 -5.02 -17.45
CA SER A 174 -8.01 -4.42 -16.31
C SER A 174 -8.78 -3.25 -15.65
N ALA A 175 -9.77 -2.69 -16.34
CA ALA A 175 -10.56 -1.54 -15.89
C ALA A 175 -12.03 -1.90 -15.65
N ALA A 176 -12.42 -3.12 -15.95
CA ALA A 176 -13.76 -3.68 -15.75
C ALA A 176 -13.79 -4.62 -14.55
N LEU A 177 -14.98 -4.95 -14.07
CA LEU A 177 -15.17 -6.13 -13.22
C LEU A 177 -15.09 -7.37 -14.12
N SER A 178 -13.96 -8.05 -14.05
CA SER A 178 -13.65 -9.19 -14.92
C SER A 178 -12.95 -10.29 -14.12
N TRP A 179 -13.22 -11.56 -14.45
CA TRP A 179 -12.69 -12.69 -13.70
C TRP A 179 -12.57 -13.97 -14.51
N LEU A 180 -11.76 -14.89 -13.98
CA LEU A 180 -11.65 -16.27 -14.45
C LEU A 180 -11.37 -17.19 -13.24
N ALA A 181 -12.19 -18.22 -13.04
CA ALA A 181 -11.85 -19.36 -12.23
C ALA A 181 -10.94 -20.28 -13.09
N ALA A 182 -9.63 -20.09 -12.95
CA ALA A 182 -8.65 -20.75 -13.82
C ALA A 182 -8.52 -22.24 -13.49
N GLU A 183 -8.33 -23.05 -14.52
CA GLU A 183 -7.91 -24.44 -14.36
C GLU A 183 -6.39 -24.51 -14.06
N GLY A 184 -5.92 -25.68 -13.61
CA GLY A 184 -4.51 -25.95 -13.34
C GLY A 184 -4.07 -25.68 -11.91
N THR A 185 -2.75 -25.74 -11.70
CA THR A 185 -2.12 -25.60 -10.39
C THR A 185 -1.71 -24.14 -10.11
N ASP A 186 -1.29 -23.88 -8.88
CA ASP A 186 -0.76 -22.55 -8.50
C ASP A 186 0.48 -22.22 -9.32
N GLU A 187 1.36 -23.19 -9.52
CA GLU A 187 2.64 -23.04 -10.22
C GLU A 187 2.49 -22.76 -11.71
N GLU A 188 1.34 -23.05 -12.30
CA GLU A 188 1.03 -22.71 -13.70
C GLU A 188 0.59 -21.24 -13.85
N GLN A 189 0.14 -20.58 -12.76
CA GLN A 189 -0.30 -19.20 -12.76
C GLN A 189 0.88 -18.25 -12.54
N THR A 190 0.79 -17.02 -13.03
CA THR A 190 1.87 -16.02 -12.92
C THR A 190 2.36 -15.84 -11.50
N ASP A 191 1.45 -15.63 -10.51
CA ASP A 191 1.85 -15.38 -9.12
C ASP A 191 2.44 -16.63 -8.45
N GLY A 192 2.02 -17.82 -8.84
CA GLY A 192 2.64 -19.07 -8.40
C GLY A 192 4.04 -19.26 -8.97
N MET A 193 4.27 -18.89 -10.23
CA MET A 193 5.59 -18.85 -10.85
C MET A 193 6.50 -17.80 -10.18
N ILE A 194 5.97 -16.63 -9.84
CA ILE A 194 6.68 -15.59 -9.06
C ILE A 194 7.20 -16.18 -7.76
N THR A 195 6.36 -16.91 -7.03
CA THR A 195 6.75 -17.56 -5.77
C THR A 195 7.84 -18.60 -5.99
N THR A 196 7.72 -19.43 -7.02
CA THR A 196 8.71 -20.46 -7.35
C THR A 196 10.09 -19.86 -7.66
N GLU A 197 10.12 -18.78 -8.45
CA GLU A 197 11.36 -18.06 -8.77
C GLU A 197 11.94 -17.32 -7.55
N ALA A 198 11.11 -16.74 -6.70
CA ALA A 198 11.54 -16.11 -5.46
C ALA A 198 12.22 -17.13 -4.52
N ILE A 199 11.66 -18.34 -4.38
CA ILE A 199 12.24 -19.43 -3.61
C ILE A 199 13.58 -19.88 -4.20
N ARG A 200 13.68 -19.99 -5.54
CA ARG A 200 14.96 -20.29 -6.22
C ARG A 200 16.02 -19.24 -5.88
N LEU A 201 15.69 -17.95 -6.01
CA LEU A 201 16.60 -16.84 -5.72
C LEU A 201 17.04 -16.80 -4.24
N MET A 202 16.14 -17.04 -3.29
CA MET A 202 16.48 -17.17 -1.87
C MET A 202 17.48 -18.29 -1.63
N ASN A 203 17.26 -19.47 -2.21
CA ASN A 203 18.16 -20.62 -2.04
C ASN A 203 19.55 -20.36 -2.65
N GLU A 204 19.63 -19.78 -3.84
CA GLU A 204 20.90 -19.46 -4.51
C GLU A 204 21.71 -18.39 -3.75
N ASN A 205 21.05 -17.50 -3.02
CA ASN A 205 21.67 -16.40 -2.31
C ASN A 205 21.73 -16.59 -0.77
N ARG A 206 21.38 -17.76 -0.23
CA ARG A 206 21.26 -18.01 1.22
C ARG A 206 22.54 -17.76 2.04
N ASN A 207 23.69 -17.70 1.40
CA ASN A 207 25.00 -17.53 2.04
C ASN A 207 25.54 -16.09 1.99
N ARG A 208 24.76 -15.13 1.48
CA ARG A 208 25.12 -13.71 1.42
C ARG A 208 23.88 -12.83 1.67
N PRO A 209 24.04 -11.60 2.16
CA PRO A 209 22.91 -10.73 2.40
C PRO A 209 22.21 -10.37 1.08
N PHE A 210 20.88 -10.36 1.09
CA PHE A 210 20.06 -10.02 -0.06
C PHE A 210 18.88 -9.12 0.29
N PHE A 211 18.46 -8.31 -0.67
CA PHE A 211 17.16 -7.68 -0.77
C PHE A 211 16.39 -8.36 -1.90
N LEU A 212 15.29 -9.03 -1.58
CA LEU A 212 14.43 -9.70 -2.55
C LEU A 212 13.05 -9.06 -2.54
N GLY A 213 12.72 -8.35 -3.62
CA GLY A 213 11.38 -7.87 -3.90
C GLY A 213 10.55 -8.97 -4.58
N VAL A 214 9.41 -9.32 -4.00
CA VAL A 214 8.44 -10.27 -4.57
C VAL A 214 7.13 -9.53 -4.78
N GLY A 215 6.71 -9.34 -6.03
CA GLY A 215 5.53 -8.56 -6.35
C GLY A 215 4.46 -9.38 -7.05
N PHE A 216 3.36 -9.65 -6.36
CA PHE A 216 2.19 -10.31 -6.89
C PHE A 216 1.34 -9.34 -7.71
N PHE A 217 0.69 -9.85 -8.75
CA PHE A 217 -0.28 -9.11 -9.54
C PHE A 217 -1.69 -9.17 -8.96
N ARG A 218 -2.00 -10.19 -8.15
CA ARG A 218 -3.32 -10.36 -7.54
C ARG A 218 -3.42 -9.62 -6.20
N PRO A 219 -4.64 -9.18 -5.86
CA PRO A 219 -5.93 -9.34 -6.52
C PRO A 219 -6.31 -8.26 -7.58
N HIS A 220 -5.35 -7.59 -8.24
CA HIS A 220 -5.68 -6.65 -9.33
C HIS A 220 -6.53 -7.32 -10.44
N THR A 221 -7.48 -6.59 -11.01
CA THR A 221 -8.28 -7.03 -12.17
C THR A 221 -7.41 -7.32 -13.41
N PRO A 222 -7.73 -8.32 -14.21
CA PRO A 222 -8.82 -9.31 -14.05
C PRO A 222 -8.56 -10.23 -12.84
N TYR A 223 -9.61 -10.58 -12.10
CA TYR A 223 -9.49 -11.47 -10.93
C TYR A 223 -9.33 -12.91 -11.40
N VAL A 224 -8.11 -13.38 -11.55
CA VAL A 224 -7.82 -14.74 -12.00
C VAL A 224 -7.13 -15.52 -10.88
N ALA A 225 -7.76 -16.61 -10.45
CA ALA A 225 -7.22 -17.52 -9.46
C ALA A 225 -7.62 -18.96 -9.79
N PRO A 226 -6.82 -19.98 -9.42
CA PRO A 226 -7.20 -21.38 -9.56
C PRO A 226 -8.55 -21.68 -8.93
N LYS A 227 -9.36 -22.49 -9.61
CA LYS A 227 -10.74 -22.81 -9.22
C LYS A 227 -10.86 -23.27 -7.76
N LYS A 228 -9.87 -23.96 -7.20
CA LYS A 228 -9.89 -24.40 -5.79
C LYS A 228 -10.08 -23.27 -4.79
N TYR A 229 -9.61 -22.04 -5.10
CA TYR A 229 -9.83 -20.87 -4.23
C TYR A 229 -11.22 -20.29 -4.37
N TRP A 230 -11.84 -20.39 -5.55
CA TRP A 230 -13.25 -20.02 -5.74
C TRP A 230 -14.20 -20.91 -4.94
N ASP A 231 -13.88 -22.20 -4.88
CA ASP A 231 -14.68 -23.20 -4.15
C ASP A 231 -14.69 -22.96 -2.62
N LEU A 232 -13.74 -22.14 -2.09
CA LEU A 232 -13.73 -21.70 -0.69
C LEU A 232 -14.86 -20.72 -0.37
N TYR A 233 -15.42 -20.03 -1.37
CA TYR A 233 -16.32 -18.90 -1.20
C TYR A 233 -17.71 -19.16 -1.83
N PRO A 234 -18.59 -19.94 -1.20
CA PRO A 234 -19.97 -20.10 -1.67
C PRO A 234 -20.64 -18.73 -1.81
N ILE A 235 -21.29 -18.47 -2.96
CA ILE A 235 -21.84 -17.16 -3.30
C ILE A 235 -22.86 -16.64 -2.28
N GLU A 236 -23.57 -17.54 -1.62
CA GLU A 236 -24.55 -17.24 -0.58
C GLU A 236 -23.92 -16.68 0.70
N LYS A 237 -22.60 -16.80 0.89
CA LYS A 237 -21.85 -16.19 1.99
C LYS A 237 -21.32 -14.80 1.67
N ILE A 238 -21.26 -14.45 0.40
CA ILE A 238 -20.77 -13.13 -0.02
C ILE A 238 -21.86 -12.09 0.21
N ARG A 239 -21.48 -10.94 0.78
CA ARG A 239 -22.37 -9.81 1.06
C ARG A 239 -21.82 -8.54 0.48
N MET A 240 -22.71 -7.67 0.02
CA MET A 240 -22.36 -6.29 -0.25
C MET A 240 -22.06 -5.56 1.06
N PRO A 241 -21.15 -4.60 1.05
CA PRO A 241 -20.91 -3.76 2.22
C PRO A 241 -22.17 -2.96 2.56
N TYR A 242 -22.32 -2.64 3.85
CA TYR A 242 -23.38 -1.75 4.31
C TYR A 242 -23.05 -0.31 3.89
N ALA A 243 -24.07 0.41 3.44
CA ALA A 243 -24.06 1.86 3.32
C ALA A 243 -25.48 2.38 3.58
N PRO A 244 -25.68 3.52 4.26
CA PRO A 244 -26.97 4.18 4.40
C PRO A 244 -27.58 4.53 3.04
N GLU A 245 -28.92 4.66 2.96
CA GLU A 245 -29.60 5.03 1.70
C GLU A 245 -29.23 6.44 1.22
N ASP A 246 -28.88 7.34 2.13
CA ASP A 246 -28.51 8.72 1.88
C ASP A 246 -27.00 8.99 1.92
N ASP A 247 -26.15 7.98 2.05
CA ASP A 247 -24.69 8.06 2.14
C ASP A 247 -24.07 9.00 1.09
N ARG A 248 -24.61 9.00 -0.13
CA ARG A 248 -24.10 9.83 -1.24
C ARG A 248 -24.64 11.24 -1.28
N ALA A 249 -25.58 11.60 -0.40
CA ALA A 249 -26.32 12.87 -0.49
C ALA A 249 -25.46 14.08 -0.10
N ASP A 250 -24.53 13.92 0.83
CA ASP A 250 -23.65 14.99 1.35
C ASP A 250 -22.21 14.93 0.81
N MET A 251 -21.90 13.94 -0.02
CA MET A 251 -20.59 13.79 -0.64
C MET A 251 -20.39 14.77 -1.81
N PRO A 252 -19.23 15.43 -1.92
CA PRO A 252 -18.90 16.21 -3.10
C PRO A 252 -18.69 15.29 -4.31
N LYS A 253 -19.08 15.76 -5.50
CA LYS A 253 -18.94 14.95 -6.74
C LYS A 253 -17.50 14.46 -6.99
N SER A 254 -16.50 15.22 -6.58
CA SER A 254 -15.09 14.88 -6.71
C SER A 254 -14.66 13.73 -5.80
N ALA A 255 -15.40 13.40 -4.74
CA ALA A 255 -15.12 12.27 -3.85
C ALA A 255 -15.21 10.93 -4.60
N PHE A 256 -16.14 10.82 -5.57
CA PHE A 256 -16.29 9.60 -6.35
C PHE A 256 -15.13 9.37 -7.31
N ALA A 257 -14.71 8.12 -7.43
CA ALA A 257 -13.73 7.75 -8.44
C ALA A 257 -14.33 7.94 -9.85
N HIS A 258 -13.63 8.71 -10.70
CA HIS A 258 -14.09 9.00 -12.06
C HIS A 258 -14.20 7.76 -12.97
N ASN A 259 -13.55 6.67 -12.60
CA ASN A 259 -13.62 5.38 -13.29
C ASN A 259 -14.86 4.55 -12.88
N CYS A 260 -15.55 4.92 -11.79
CA CYS A 260 -16.81 4.33 -11.35
C CYS A 260 -17.89 5.40 -11.13
N PRO A 261 -18.31 6.13 -12.20
CA PRO A 261 -19.25 7.27 -12.08
C PRO A 261 -20.67 6.82 -11.78
N ILE A 262 -20.99 5.56 -12.01
CA ILE A 262 -22.31 4.96 -11.75
C ILE A 262 -22.14 3.87 -10.69
N PRO A 263 -23.01 3.81 -9.66
CA PRO A 263 -22.99 2.76 -8.65
C PRO A 263 -22.89 1.36 -9.26
N ASN A 264 -21.92 0.57 -8.80
CA ASN A 264 -21.65 -0.78 -9.30
C ASN A 264 -21.52 -0.86 -10.84
N TYR A 265 -21.10 0.21 -11.50
CA TYR A 265 -21.08 0.35 -12.97
C TYR A 265 -22.44 0.13 -13.64
N GLY A 266 -23.55 0.20 -12.89
CA GLY A 266 -24.89 -0.13 -13.35
C GLY A 266 -25.16 -1.63 -13.51
N LEU A 267 -24.29 -2.49 -12.98
CA LEU A 267 -24.40 -3.95 -13.06
C LEU A 267 -25.44 -4.48 -12.07
N ALA A 268 -25.97 -5.67 -12.36
CA ALA A 268 -26.87 -6.38 -11.47
C ALA A 268 -26.13 -6.84 -10.19
N GLN A 269 -26.83 -6.88 -9.06
CA GLN A 269 -26.25 -7.31 -7.79
C GLN A 269 -25.63 -8.72 -7.84
N SER A 270 -26.24 -9.64 -8.60
CA SER A 270 -25.70 -10.99 -8.81
C SER A 270 -24.30 -10.99 -9.43
N ASP A 271 -24.02 -10.04 -10.34
CA ASP A 271 -22.74 -9.93 -11.03
C ASP A 271 -21.69 -9.30 -10.13
N VAL A 272 -22.07 -8.25 -9.39
CA VAL A 272 -21.18 -7.62 -8.39
C VAL A 272 -20.80 -8.59 -7.27
N LEU A 273 -21.72 -9.44 -6.81
CA LEU A 273 -21.42 -10.48 -5.81
C LEU A 273 -20.42 -11.52 -6.37
N LYS A 274 -20.54 -11.89 -7.65
CA LYS A 274 -19.53 -12.74 -8.32
C LYS A 274 -18.16 -12.08 -8.42
N ALA A 275 -18.12 -10.78 -8.75
CA ALA A 275 -16.87 -10.04 -8.76
C ALA A 275 -16.20 -10.02 -7.37
N LYS A 276 -17.01 -9.86 -6.31
CA LYS A 276 -16.53 -9.91 -4.93
C LYS A 276 -16.05 -11.30 -4.53
N GLN A 277 -16.77 -12.37 -4.94
CA GLN A 277 -16.32 -13.76 -4.80
C GLN A 277 -14.96 -13.98 -5.48
N ALA A 278 -14.82 -13.49 -6.71
CA ALA A 278 -13.58 -13.56 -7.47
C ALA A 278 -12.43 -12.86 -6.75
N TYR A 279 -12.69 -11.70 -6.17
CA TYR A 279 -11.71 -10.95 -5.38
C TYR A 279 -11.21 -11.78 -4.19
N TYR A 280 -12.11 -12.34 -3.36
CA TYR A 280 -11.74 -13.19 -2.23
C TYR A 280 -10.96 -14.44 -2.66
N ALA A 281 -11.32 -15.06 -3.79
CA ALA A 281 -10.56 -16.19 -4.34
C ALA A 281 -9.11 -15.79 -4.64
N ASN A 282 -8.90 -14.59 -5.20
CA ASN A 282 -7.56 -14.05 -5.46
C ASN A 282 -6.81 -13.71 -4.16
N VAL A 283 -7.50 -13.22 -3.14
CA VAL A 283 -6.90 -12.98 -1.81
C VAL A 283 -6.37 -14.27 -1.21
N SER A 284 -7.15 -15.36 -1.21
CA SER A 284 -6.68 -16.67 -0.74
C SER A 284 -5.58 -17.26 -1.62
N PHE A 285 -5.57 -16.97 -2.92
CA PHE A 285 -4.47 -17.41 -3.79
C PHE A 285 -3.15 -16.70 -3.43
N VAL A 286 -3.18 -15.38 -3.21
CA VAL A 286 -2.01 -14.62 -2.72
C VAL A 286 -1.57 -15.12 -1.35
N ASP A 287 -2.50 -15.35 -0.43
CA ASP A 287 -2.22 -15.90 0.90
C ASP A 287 -1.44 -17.23 0.81
N ALA A 288 -1.88 -18.15 -0.07
CA ALA A 288 -1.18 -19.41 -0.28
C ALA A 288 0.25 -19.21 -0.83
N GLN A 289 0.46 -18.20 -1.69
CA GLN A 289 1.81 -17.90 -2.19
C GLN A 289 2.69 -17.30 -1.08
N VAL A 290 2.15 -16.46 -0.20
CA VAL A 290 2.87 -15.99 1.00
C VAL A 290 3.25 -17.18 1.89
N GLY A 291 2.34 -18.15 2.10
CA GLY A 291 2.62 -19.37 2.85
C GLY A 291 3.82 -20.14 2.28
N ARG A 292 3.89 -20.33 0.97
CA ARG A 292 5.04 -20.99 0.29
C ARG A 292 6.37 -20.25 0.56
N LEU A 293 6.36 -18.92 0.57
CA LEU A 293 7.57 -18.13 0.89
C LEU A 293 8.00 -18.30 2.35
N LEU A 294 7.06 -18.29 3.30
CA LEU A 294 7.33 -18.52 4.72
C LEU A 294 7.90 -19.91 4.96
N ASP A 295 7.29 -20.95 4.38
CA ASP A 295 7.76 -22.33 4.49
C ASP A 295 9.17 -22.52 3.88
N ALA A 296 9.46 -21.81 2.79
CA ALA A 296 10.79 -21.83 2.18
C ALA A 296 11.84 -21.20 3.11
N LEU A 297 11.55 -20.05 3.74
CA LEU A 297 12.45 -19.42 4.73
C LEU A 297 12.72 -20.34 5.92
N GLU A 298 11.69 -21.02 6.44
CA GLU A 298 11.85 -21.99 7.53
C GLU A 298 12.71 -23.18 7.12
N SER A 299 12.40 -23.79 5.96
CA SER A 299 13.14 -24.95 5.46
C SER A 299 14.61 -24.65 5.18
N MET A 300 14.93 -23.40 4.84
CA MET A 300 16.30 -22.93 4.60
C MET A 300 17.00 -22.45 5.89
N ASN A 301 16.31 -22.41 7.04
CA ASN A 301 16.78 -21.83 8.31
C ASN A 301 17.15 -20.32 8.15
N LEU A 302 16.36 -19.58 7.38
CA LEU A 302 16.58 -18.16 7.12
C LEU A 302 15.69 -17.22 7.95
N MET A 303 14.69 -17.74 8.70
CA MET A 303 13.75 -16.91 9.47
C MET A 303 14.45 -15.99 10.46
N ASP A 304 15.43 -16.48 11.23
CA ASP A 304 16.17 -15.70 12.23
C ASP A 304 17.14 -14.67 11.65
N SER A 305 17.27 -14.62 10.31
CA SER A 305 18.16 -13.71 9.61
C SER A 305 17.48 -12.93 8.48
N THR A 306 16.14 -13.02 8.39
CA THR A 306 15.38 -12.35 7.32
C THR A 306 14.25 -11.50 7.92
N MET A 307 14.26 -10.22 7.61
CA MET A 307 13.12 -9.33 7.81
C MET A 307 12.11 -9.57 6.69
N ILE A 308 10.82 -9.64 7.03
CA ILE A 308 9.72 -9.78 6.07
C ILE A 308 8.86 -8.53 6.17
N VAL A 309 8.62 -7.88 5.03
CA VAL A 309 7.68 -6.75 4.91
C VAL A 309 6.63 -7.16 3.90
N PHE A 310 5.39 -7.36 4.35
CA PHE A 310 4.23 -7.58 3.49
C PHE A 310 3.40 -6.30 3.41
N TRP A 311 3.07 -5.86 2.20
CA TRP A 311 2.30 -4.64 1.95
C TRP A 311 1.47 -4.74 0.68
N SER A 312 0.39 -3.95 0.61
CA SER A 312 -0.30 -3.63 -0.64
C SER A 312 0.00 -2.19 -1.03
N ASP A 313 -0.02 -1.89 -2.32
CA ASP A 313 0.30 -0.54 -2.80
C ASP A 313 -0.76 0.51 -2.41
N HIS A 314 -2.01 0.12 -2.31
CA HIS A 314 -3.15 0.91 -1.81
C HIS A 314 -4.30 -0.03 -1.46
N GLY A 315 -5.35 0.51 -0.89
CA GLY A 315 -6.58 -0.20 -0.66
C GLY A 315 -7.48 -0.29 -1.91
N TYR A 316 -8.72 -0.77 -1.72
CA TYR A 316 -9.62 -1.06 -2.82
C TYR A 316 -11.07 -1.08 -2.34
N HIS A 317 -11.99 -0.50 -3.08
CA HIS A 317 -13.43 -0.58 -2.82
C HIS A 317 -14.04 -1.82 -3.48
N LEU A 318 -14.95 -2.46 -2.75
CA LEU A 318 -15.69 -3.65 -3.17
C LEU A 318 -17.21 -3.42 -3.12
N GLY A 319 -17.64 -2.20 -3.45
CA GLY A 319 -19.03 -1.78 -3.45
C GLY A 319 -19.44 -0.89 -2.28
N GLU A 320 -18.48 -0.44 -1.45
CA GLU A 320 -18.70 0.55 -0.39
C GLU A 320 -19.29 1.85 -0.95
N HIS A 321 -19.82 2.70 -0.09
CA HIS A 321 -20.46 3.97 -0.46
C HIS A 321 -21.48 3.84 -1.59
N GLN A 322 -22.41 2.86 -1.42
CA GLN A 322 -23.46 2.53 -2.38
C GLN A 322 -22.94 2.19 -3.78
N GLY A 323 -21.83 1.47 -3.88
CA GLY A 323 -21.34 0.90 -5.12
C GLY A 323 -20.14 1.60 -5.74
N ILE A 324 -19.24 2.18 -4.95
CA ILE A 324 -17.89 2.53 -5.42
C ILE A 324 -17.09 1.24 -5.60
N TRP A 325 -16.37 1.14 -6.70
CA TRP A 325 -15.47 0.04 -7.01
C TRP A 325 -14.09 0.53 -7.38
N GLN A 326 -13.14 -0.35 -7.16
CA GLN A 326 -11.72 -0.15 -7.41
C GLN A 326 -11.10 0.88 -6.45
N LYS A 327 -10.11 1.59 -6.88
CA LYS A 327 -9.27 2.54 -6.15
C LYS A 327 -9.52 3.97 -6.58
N ARG A 328 -8.66 4.89 -6.18
CA ARG A 328 -8.62 6.31 -6.56
C ARG A 328 -9.54 7.21 -5.75
N CYS A 329 -10.18 6.71 -4.69
CA CYS A 329 -10.90 7.54 -3.73
C CYS A 329 -9.99 7.92 -2.55
N LEU A 330 -10.43 8.90 -1.75
CA LEU A 330 -9.72 9.31 -0.54
C LEU A 330 -10.39 8.78 0.73
N PHE A 331 -11.39 7.90 0.58
CA PHE A 331 -12.00 7.13 1.67
C PHE A 331 -11.04 6.08 2.22
N GLU A 332 -11.37 5.58 3.42
CA GLU A 332 -10.55 4.63 4.16
C GLU A 332 -10.19 3.40 3.30
N GLU A 333 -11.15 2.85 2.55
CA GLU A 333 -10.99 1.63 1.77
C GLU A 333 -9.95 1.73 0.66
N SER A 334 -9.74 2.92 0.06
CA SER A 334 -8.70 3.15 -0.95
C SER A 334 -7.40 3.67 -0.37
N ALA A 335 -7.47 4.50 0.66
CA ALA A 335 -6.30 5.19 1.23
C ALA A 335 -5.49 4.28 2.16
N SER A 336 -6.17 3.40 2.91
CA SER A 336 -5.57 2.43 3.83
C SER A 336 -5.32 1.10 3.13
N ALA A 337 -4.20 0.43 3.47
CA ALA A 337 -3.88 -0.88 2.92
C ALA A 337 -3.09 -1.74 3.91
N PRO A 338 -3.08 -3.09 3.75
CA PRO A 338 -2.36 -3.99 4.65
C PRO A 338 -0.87 -3.68 4.72
N LEU A 339 -0.33 -3.74 5.95
CA LEU A 339 1.09 -3.65 6.23
C LEU A 339 1.43 -4.55 7.42
N ILE A 340 2.32 -5.51 7.22
CA ILE A 340 2.83 -6.41 8.26
C ILE A 340 4.36 -6.43 8.19
N PHE A 341 5.00 -6.20 9.34
CA PHE A 341 6.44 -6.32 9.50
C PHE A 341 6.79 -7.50 10.41
N TYR A 342 7.59 -8.42 9.95
CA TYR A 342 8.32 -9.34 10.80
C TYR A 342 9.80 -8.96 10.82
N THR A 343 10.34 -8.72 12.00
CA THR A 343 11.77 -8.47 12.20
C THR A 343 12.29 -9.42 13.26
N PRO A 344 13.31 -10.23 12.96
CA PRO A 344 13.85 -11.18 13.96
C PRO A 344 14.24 -10.46 15.26
N GLY A 345 13.70 -10.91 16.39
CA GLY A 345 14.00 -10.38 17.72
C GLY A 345 13.34 -9.05 18.08
N ALA A 346 12.52 -8.44 17.23
CA ALA A 346 11.77 -7.23 17.58
C ALA A 346 10.76 -7.52 18.69
N ARG A 347 10.69 -6.63 19.69
CA ARG A 347 9.84 -6.84 20.89
C ARG A 347 8.35 -6.71 20.61
N GLY A 348 7.98 -6.00 19.56
CA GLY A 348 6.59 -5.82 19.16
C GLY A 348 6.00 -6.98 18.37
N ASN A 349 6.80 -7.96 17.95
CA ASN A 349 6.31 -9.11 17.19
C ASN A 349 5.13 -9.81 17.90
N GLY A 350 4.14 -10.24 17.13
CA GLY A 350 2.89 -10.82 17.62
C GLY A 350 1.86 -9.79 18.12
N THR A 351 2.02 -8.51 17.77
CA THR A 351 1.12 -7.45 18.25
C THR A 351 0.63 -6.58 17.08
N ALA A 352 -0.63 -6.14 17.15
CA ALA A 352 -1.16 -5.12 16.25
C ALA A 352 -0.88 -3.70 16.78
N SER A 353 -0.59 -2.77 15.86
CA SER A 353 -0.47 -1.34 16.13
C SER A 353 -1.64 -0.58 15.51
N GLN A 354 -2.25 0.30 16.33
CA GLN A 354 -3.28 1.26 15.91
C GLN A 354 -2.69 2.60 15.47
N GLU A 355 -1.37 2.74 15.53
CA GLU A 355 -0.70 3.98 15.18
C GLU A 355 -0.75 4.23 13.68
N ILE A 356 -0.95 5.50 13.31
CA ILE A 356 -1.01 5.91 11.91
C ILE A 356 0.39 5.99 11.33
N VAL A 357 0.63 5.23 10.25
CA VAL A 357 1.88 5.22 9.49
C VAL A 357 1.62 5.45 8.00
N GLU A 358 2.63 5.89 7.29
CA GLU A 358 2.56 6.12 5.85
C GLU A 358 3.51 5.20 5.10
N PHE A 359 3.19 4.80 3.87
CA PHE A 359 4.07 3.92 3.09
C PHE A 359 5.41 4.57 2.73
N VAL A 360 5.47 5.87 2.65
CA VAL A 360 6.75 6.60 2.50
C VAL A 360 7.70 6.36 3.69
N ASP A 361 7.19 5.91 4.83
CA ASP A 361 7.96 5.56 6.03
C ASP A 361 8.71 4.21 5.90
N LEU A 362 8.33 3.37 4.94
CA LEU A 362 8.95 2.04 4.73
C LEU A 362 10.42 2.16 4.38
N TYR A 363 10.78 3.11 3.52
CA TYR A 363 12.18 3.30 3.12
C TYR A 363 13.10 3.53 4.31
N PRO A 364 12.94 4.59 5.14
CA PRO A 364 13.83 4.82 6.27
C PRO A 364 13.77 3.71 7.32
N THR A 365 12.62 3.03 7.48
CA THR A 365 12.46 1.94 8.44
C THR A 365 13.29 0.72 8.07
N VAL A 366 13.17 0.26 6.83
CA VAL A 366 13.91 -0.90 6.31
C VAL A 366 15.42 -0.62 6.28
N ALA A 367 15.81 0.61 5.92
CA ALA A 367 17.20 1.05 5.96
C ALA A 367 17.77 1.02 7.39
N GLU A 368 17.04 1.58 8.37
CA GLU A 368 17.46 1.62 9.79
C GLU A 368 17.61 0.22 10.39
N LEU A 369 16.63 -0.68 10.17
CA LEU A 369 16.68 -2.06 10.65
C LEU A 369 17.88 -2.85 10.12
N CYS A 370 18.36 -2.50 8.92
CA CYS A 370 19.56 -3.10 8.31
C CYS A 370 20.83 -2.31 8.60
N GLY A 371 20.78 -1.25 9.41
CA GLY A 371 21.94 -0.40 9.72
C GLY A 371 22.48 0.42 8.53
N LEU A 372 21.61 0.69 7.53
CA LEU A 372 21.95 1.46 6.35
C LEU A 372 21.60 2.94 6.54
N THR A 373 22.43 3.84 6.03
CA THR A 373 22.16 5.28 6.07
C THR A 373 21.37 5.69 4.83
N PRO A 374 20.09 6.12 4.98
CA PRO A 374 19.31 6.59 3.85
C PRO A 374 19.80 7.97 3.36
N PRO A 375 19.45 8.37 2.11
CA PRO A 375 19.67 9.74 1.63
C PRO A 375 19.02 10.80 2.53
N GLN A 376 19.57 12.01 2.56
CA GLN A 376 19.08 13.10 3.42
C GLN A 376 17.72 13.65 2.98
N GLU A 377 17.41 13.56 1.70
CA GLU A 377 16.16 14.06 1.09
C GLU A 377 14.91 13.21 1.39
N ILE A 378 15.05 12.08 2.09
CA ILE A 378 13.92 11.19 2.43
C ILE A 378 12.85 11.95 3.24
N GLU A 379 11.60 11.85 2.82
CA GLU A 379 10.46 12.54 3.45
C GLU A 379 9.68 11.67 4.45
N GLY A 380 9.89 10.35 4.40
CA GLY A 380 9.37 9.39 5.37
C GLY A 380 10.10 9.46 6.71
N LYS A 381 9.51 8.84 7.73
CA LYS A 381 10.09 8.69 9.08
C LYS A 381 10.15 7.22 9.46
N SER A 382 11.26 6.80 10.05
CA SER A 382 11.37 5.43 10.53
C SER A 382 10.34 5.11 11.61
N ILE A 383 9.65 3.99 11.44
CA ILE A 383 8.68 3.44 12.38
C ILE A 383 9.28 2.33 13.26
N VAL A 384 10.60 2.18 13.30
CA VAL A 384 11.30 1.24 14.19
C VAL A 384 10.85 1.35 15.64
N PRO A 385 10.63 2.56 16.23
CA PRO A 385 10.10 2.66 17.58
C PRO A 385 8.74 1.95 17.78
N ILE A 386 7.87 1.96 16.76
CA ILE A 386 6.57 1.26 16.82
C ILE A 386 6.79 -0.26 16.73
N LEU A 387 7.74 -0.73 15.91
CA LEU A 387 8.09 -2.16 15.83
C LEU A 387 8.63 -2.69 17.18
N GLU A 388 9.24 -1.84 18.00
CA GLU A 388 9.70 -2.19 19.34
C GLU A 388 8.58 -2.05 20.40
N ASN A 389 7.65 -1.11 20.22
CA ASN A 389 6.53 -0.88 21.12
C ASN A 389 5.27 -0.46 20.32
N PRO A 390 4.48 -1.42 19.80
CA PRO A 390 3.31 -1.15 18.97
C PRO A 390 2.21 -0.29 19.62
N ARG A 391 2.25 -0.12 20.93
CA ARG A 391 1.29 0.67 21.73
C ARG A 391 1.83 2.05 22.14
N MET A 392 2.98 2.46 21.62
CA MET A 392 3.51 3.80 21.91
C MET A 392 2.70 4.87 21.18
N SER A 393 2.61 6.08 21.73
CA SER A 393 2.04 7.21 21.01
C SER A 393 2.99 7.66 19.89
N TRP A 394 2.47 7.81 18.69
CA TRP A 394 3.19 8.20 17.48
C TRP A 394 2.71 9.55 16.94
N ARG A 395 3.02 9.86 15.71
CA ARG A 395 2.72 11.16 15.07
C ARG A 395 1.22 11.40 14.82
N GLY A 396 0.44 10.36 14.63
CA GLY A 396 -1.01 10.40 14.54
C GLY A 396 -1.59 11.08 13.29
N GLU A 397 -0.86 11.16 12.16
CA GLU A 397 -1.36 11.75 10.90
C GLU A 397 -0.74 11.14 9.66
N ALA A 398 -1.56 10.95 8.61
CA ALA A 398 -1.15 10.54 7.27
C ALA A 398 -1.78 11.45 6.21
N PHE A 399 -1.12 11.56 5.05
CA PHE A 399 -1.52 12.46 3.97
C PHE A 399 -1.65 11.66 2.67
N THR A 400 -2.83 11.72 2.07
CA THR A 400 -3.17 11.02 0.83
C THR A 400 -3.71 12.02 -0.19
N GLN A 401 -3.33 11.85 -1.46
CA GLN A 401 -3.78 12.69 -2.57
C GLN A 401 -4.50 11.86 -3.62
N ALA A 402 -5.36 12.47 -4.41
CA ALA A 402 -5.98 11.83 -5.57
C ALA A 402 -6.26 12.84 -6.67
N LEU A 403 -6.00 12.45 -7.92
CA LEU A 403 -6.22 13.31 -9.06
C LEU A 403 -7.57 12.98 -9.73
N ARG A 404 -8.29 14.01 -10.17
CA ARG A 404 -9.53 13.90 -10.95
C ARG A 404 -9.45 14.64 -12.27
N PRO A 405 -10.20 14.20 -13.29
CA PRO A 405 -10.42 15.04 -14.46
C PRO A 405 -11.09 16.35 -14.07
N GLY A 406 -10.66 17.45 -14.68
CA GLY A 406 -11.26 18.77 -14.53
C GLY A 406 -11.55 19.41 -15.88
N ASN A 407 -12.24 20.52 -15.87
CA ASN A 407 -12.51 21.34 -17.09
C ASN A 407 -11.22 22.11 -17.47
N GLY A 408 -10.32 21.42 -18.19
CA GLY A 408 -9.04 21.98 -18.64
C GLY A 408 -7.87 21.54 -17.74
N LEU A 409 -7.81 21.92 -16.48
CA LEU A 409 -6.80 21.46 -15.53
C LEU A 409 -7.34 20.32 -14.65
N PRO A 410 -6.49 19.39 -14.23
CA PRO A 410 -6.89 18.37 -13.27
C PRO A 410 -7.27 18.96 -11.92
N VAL A 411 -8.07 18.23 -11.15
CA VAL A 411 -8.51 18.57 -9.80
C VAL A 411 -7.75 17.70 -8.82
N MET A 412 -6.97 18.33 -7.95
CA MET A 412 -6.29 17.63 -6.87
C MET A 412 -7.21 17.51 -5.66
N GLY A 413 -7.41 16.30 -5.16
CA GLY A 413 -7.92 16.01 -3.84
C GLY A 413 -6.76 15.76 -2.90
N ALA A 414 -6.85 16.30 -1.69
CA ALA A 414 -5.88 16.10 -0.62
C ALA A 414 -6.59 15.80 0.69
N SER A 415 -6.14 14.77 1.38
CA SER A 415 -6.72 14.27 2.63
C SER A 415 -5.66 14.19 3.72
N ILE A 416 -6.06 14.55 4.95
CA ILE A 416 -5.32 14.25 6.18
C ILE A 416 -6.15 13.30 7.04
N ARG A 417 -5.53 12.19 7.47
CA ARG A 417 -6.06 11.22 8.43
C ARG A 417 -5.33 11.38 9.76
N THR A 418 -6.07 11.62 10.84
CA THR A 418 -5.58 11.63 12.22
C THR A 418 -6.21 10.47 12.98
N ASP A 419 -5.85 10.23 14.22
CA ASP A 419 -6.44 9.18 15.08
C ASP A 419 -7.98 9.20 15.10
N ARG A 420 -8.59 10.40 15.04
CA ARG A 420 -10.04 10.56 15.08
C ARG A 420 -10.66 11.06 13.78
N TRP A 421 -9.97 11.92 13.04
CA TRP A 421 -10.59 12.68 11.95
C TRP A 421 -9.96 12.33 10.61
N ARG A 422 -10.81 12.24 9.56
CA ARG A 422 -10.39 12.43 8.18
C ARG A 422 -10.93 13.76 7.67
N TYR A 423 -10.06 14.61 7.13
CA TYR A 423 -10.44 15.84 6.45
C TYR A 423 -9.89 15.81 5.03
N THR A 424 -10.76 16.10 4.06
CA THR A 424 -10.42 16.09 2.63
C THR A 424 -10.88 17.41 2.00
N GLU A 425 -10.06 17.98 1.12
CA GLU A 425 -10.43 19.09 0.27
C GLU A 425 -10.11 18.80 -1.20
N TRP A 426 -11.04 19.21 -2.09
CA TRP A 426 -10.92 19.08 -3.53
C TRP A 426 -10.69 20.45 -4.14
N ASN A 427 -9.59 20.61 -4.94
CA ASN A 427 -9.17 21.89 -5.52
C ASN A 427 -9.14 23.00 -4.45
N GLU A 428 -8.41 22.77 -3.35
CA GLU A 428 -8.32 23.67 -2.20
C GLU A 428 -9.68 24.05 -1.58
N GLY A 429 -10.65 23.14 -1.66
CA GLY A 429 -12.00 23.30 -1.14
C GLY A 429 -13.00 23.90 -2.12
N GLN A 430 -12.58 24.35 -3.32
CA GLN A 430 -13.48 24.93 -4.32
C GLN A 430 -14.44 23.91 -4.95
N GLN A 431 -14.08 22.62 -4.92
CA GLN A 431 -14.87 21.52 -5.48
C GLN A 431 -15.38 20.53 -4.43
N GLY A 432 -15.36 20.95 -3.17
CA GLY A 432 -15.93 20.22 -2.05
C GLY A 432 -14.98 20.00 -0.90
N LEU A 433 -15.58 19.80 0.26
CA LEU A 433 -14.94 19.52 1.54
C LEU A 433 -15.58 18.29 2.15
N GLU A 434 -14.78 17.50 2.85
CA GLU A 434 -15.26 16.35 3.62
C GLU A 434 -14.60 16.35 5.00
N LEU A 435 -15.37 16.00 6.02
CA LEU A 435 -14.88 15.76 7.38
C LEU A 435 -15.64 14.58 7.98
N TYR A 436 -14.93 13.55 8.40
CA TYR A 436 -15.49 12.36 9.04
C TYR A 436 -14.90 12.13 10.41
N ASP A 437 -15.75 11.70 11.37
CA ASP A 437 -15.38 11.42 12.76
C ASP A 437 -15.24 9.91 12.99
N HIS A 438 -14.08 9.33 12.84
CA HIS A 438 -13.83 7.89 12.99
C HIS A 438 -14.11 7.34 14.40
N ALA A 439 -14.29 8.21 15.41
CA ALA A 439 -14.73 7.75 16.73
C ALA A 439 -16.23 7.37 16.75
N GLN A 440 -17.02 7.82 15.76
CA GLN A 440 -18.46 7.59 15.69
C GLN A 440 -18.90 7.00 14.35
N ASP A 441 -18.16 7.28 13.28
CA ASP A 441 -18.46 6.94 11.90
C ASP A 441 -17.19 6.40 11.19
N GLN A 442 -16.87 5.16 11.42
CA GLN A 442 -15.71 4.50 10.79
C GLN A 442 -15.93 4.25 9.29
N GLY A 443 -17.18 4.21 8.85
CA GLY A 443 -17.54 4.02 7.44
C GLY A 443 -17.59 5.31 6.63
N GLU A 444 -17.26 6.48 7.24
CA GLU A 444 -17.22 7.77 6.56
C GLU A 444 -18.53 8.14 5.84
N PHE A 445 -19.69 7.84 6.47
CA PHE A 445 -21.02 8.02 5.88
C PHE A 445 -21.61 9.42 6.07
N THR A 446 -21.17 10.17 7.10
CA THR A 446 -21.72 11.48 7.42
C THR A 446 -20.69 12.58 7.28
N ASN A 447 -20.83 13.42 6.27
CA ASN A 447 -19.91 14.54 6.02
C ASN A 447 -20.20 15.74 6.91
N LEU A 448 -19.34 15.99 7.88
CA LEU A 448 -19.45 17.06 8.87
C LEU A 448 -18.79 18.39 8.43
N ALA A 449 -18.20 18.47 7.23
CA ALA A 449 -17.35 19.59 6.83
C ALA A 449 -18.11 20.93 6.76
N ASN A 450 -19.42 20.92 6.51
CA ASN A 450 -20.27 22.10 6.38
C ASN A 450 -21.10 22.41 7.65
N ASP A 451 -20.99 21.59 8.69
CA ASP A 451 -21.65 21.84 9.97
C ASP A 451 -20.86 22.87 10.78
N PRO A 452 -21.48 24.04 11.16
CA PRO A 452 -20.82 25.10 11.95
C PRO A 452 -20.21 24.61 13.26
N ALA A 453 -20.73 23.53 13.85
CA ALA A 453 -20.19 22.93 15.07
C ALA A 453 -18.74 22.41 14.91
N TYR A 454 -18.33 22.08 13.70
CA TYR A 454 -17.01 21.52 13.38
C TYR A 454 -16.07 22.52 12.68
N GLU A 455 -16.47 23.79 12.47
CA GLU A 455 -15.67 24.80 11.76
C GLU A 455 -14.23 24.92 12.30
N LEU A 456 -14.06 24.88 13.61
CA LEU A 456 -12.73 24.96 14.24
C LEU A 456 -11.85 23.76 13.91
N ILE A 457 -12.45 22.56 13.82
CA ILE A 457 -11.77 21.32 13.47
C ILE A 457 -11.34 21.36 12.00
N VAL A 458 -12.26 21.72 11.09
CA VAL A 458 -11.99 21.92 9.66
C VAL A 458 -10.83 22.90 9.47
N ARG A 459 -10.86 24.07 10.12
CA ARG A 459 -9.80 25.08 10.02
C ARG A 459 -8.44 24.55 10.50
N LYS A 460 -8.40 23.80 11.60
CA LYS A 460 -7.18 23.21 12.16
C LYS A 460 -6.59 22.14 11.24
N LEU A 461 -7.43 21.23 10.72
CA LEU A 461 -6.98 20.15 9.84
C LEU A 461 -6.56 20.68 8.47
N ARG A 462 -7.27 21.67 7.93
CA ARG A 462 -6.88 22.39 6.71
C ARG A 462 -5.49 23.01 6.83
N ALA A 463 -5.20 23.68 7.95
CA ALA A 463 -3.89 24.29 8.17
C ALA A 463 -2.77 23.23 8.18
N LYS A 464 -3.00 22.08 8.83
CA LYS A 464 -2.06 20.95 8.84
C LYS A 464 -1.87 20.34 7.45
N LEU A 465 -2.98 20.10 6.73
CA LEU A 465 -2.95 19.52 5.39
C LEU A 465 -2.13 20.40 4.43
N ARG A 466 -2.44 21.71 4.38
CA ARG A 466 -1.77 22.66 3.49
C ARG A 466 -0.31 22.94 3.84
N ALA A 467 0.09 22.71 5.08
CA ALA A 467 1.51 22.77 5.49
C ALA A 467 2.33 21.59 4.96
N ARG A 468 1.67 20.49 4.59
CA ARG A 468 2.34 19.24 4.18
C ARG A 468 2.18 18.93 2.69
N VAL A 469 1.01 19.17 2.13
CA VAL A 469 0.70 18.96 0.73
C VAL A 469 0.74 20.32 0.02
N LEU A 470 1.63 20.44 -0.97
CA LEU A 470 1.87 21.71 -1.65
C LEU A 470 0.75 22.12 -2.61
N GLY A 471 -0.28 21.28 -2.79
CA GLY A 471 -1.42 21.59 -3.67
C GLY A 471 -1.04 21.76 -5.15
N THR A 472 0.14 21.31 -5.54
CA THR A 472 0.62 21.47 -6.91
C THR A 472 -0.17 20.55 -7.84
N VAL A 473 -1.10 21.18 -8.55
CA VAL A 473 -1.75 20.53 -9.72
C VAL A 473 -0.72 20.44 -10.84
N PRO A 474 -0.61 19.29 -11.54
CA PRO A 474 0.26 19.20 -12.72
C PRO A 474 -0.06 20.30 -13.74
N ASP A 475 0.95 21.01 -14.22
CA ASP A 475 0.82 22.10 -15.22
C ASP A 475 0.39 21.62 -16.60
N SER A 476 0.18 20.31 -16.81
CA SER A 476 -0.20 19.71 -18.07
C SER A 476 -1.68 19.33 -18.10
N PRO A 477 -2.35 19.39 -19.28
CA PRO A 477 -3.72 18.92 -19.42
C PRO A 477 -3.85 17.46 -18.95
N PHE A 478 -4.87 17.23 -18.14
CA PHE A 478 -5.20 15.90 -17.67
C PHE A 478 -5.59 14.99 -18.84
N ASN A 479 -4.86 13.92 -19.05
CA ASN A 479 -5.23 12.88 -20.00
C ASN A 479 -5.86 11.70 -19.26
N PRO A 480 -7.18 11.50 -19.32
CA PRO A 480 -7.85 10.40 -18.61
C PRO A 480 -7.36 9.01 -19.02
N ALA A 481 -6.78 8.87 -20.22
CA ALA A 481 -6.19 7.60 -20.67
C ALA A 481 -4.85 7.27 -19.98
N ARG A 482 -4.27 8.21 -19.21
CA ARG A 482 -3.04 7.99 -18.44
C ARG A 482 -3.30 7.59 -16.98
N LEU A 483 -4.56 7.52 -16.57
CA LEU A 483 -4.96 7.08 -15.24
C LEU A 483 -5.41 5.64 -15.23
#